data_56f46be4c08e54ff8b485e5aa0db4ef0
#
_entry.id   56f46be4c08e54ff8b485e5aa0db4ef0
#
_cell.length_a   1.000
_cell.length_b   1.000
_cell.length_c   1.000
_cell.angle_alpha   90.00
_cell.angle_beta   90.00
_cell.angle_gamma   90.00
#
_symmetry.space_group_name_H-M   'P 1'
#
loop_
_entity.id
_entity.type
_entity.pdbx_description
1 polymer ?
#
loop_
_entity_poly.entity_id
_entity_poly.type
_entity_poly.pdbx_seq_one_letter_code
_entity_poly.pdbx_strand_id
1 'polypeptide(L)'
;ILREQAEPTAAFTRLYDGPMRRMLTALCGLLGRYAGRDPEASEVRLTGITLLGQALAFRAARAAVLATMRWEEIGAPEQEKICAVLRANVAAIAKALAEEAKP
;
A
#
# COMPACT_ATOMS: atom_id res chain seq x y z
N ILE A 1 -5.73 -15.16 -0.59
CA ILE A 1 -4.61 -14.21 -0.60
C ILE A 1 -3.76 -14.32 0.66
N LEU A 2 -4.36 -14.29 1.83
CA LEU A 2 -3.61 -14.41 3.08
C LEU A 2 -2.88 -15.74 3.19
N ARG A 3 -3.53 -16.82 2.76
CA ARG A 3 -2.94 -18.14 2.77
C ARG A 3 -1.72 -18.21 1.84
N GLU A 4 -1.83 -17.63 0.65
CA GLU A 4 -0.74 -17.60 -0.31
C GLU A 4 0.45 -16.80 0.23
N GLN A 5 0.18 -15.75 1.00
CA GLN A 5 1.24 -14.95 1.62
C GLN A 5 1.92 -15.68 2.76
N ALA A 6 1.17 -16.50 3.53
CA ALA A 6 1.71 -17.25 4.65
C ALA A 6 2.52 -18.47 4.20
N GLU A 7 2.07 -19.13 3.13
CA GLU A 7 2.72 -20.33 2.57
C GLU A 7 2.96 -20.12 1.09
N PRO A 8 4.12 -19.57 0.72
CA PRO A 8 4.39 -19.25 -0.68
C PRO A 8 4.25 -20.46 -1.60
N THR A 9 3.53 -20.27 -2.68
CA THR A 9 3.29 -21.28 -3.71
C THR A 9 3.82 -20.76 -5.03
N ALA A 10 3.75 -21.60 -6.08
CA ALA A 10 4.09 -21.15 -7.42
C ALA A 10 3.22 -19.98 -7.87
N ALA A 11 1.94 -19.97 -7.46
CA ALA A 11 1.04 -18.86 -7.77
C ALA A 11 1.50 -17.56 -7.11
N PHE A 12 1.92 -17.63 -5.83
CA PHE A 12 2.47 -16.47 -5.14
C PHE A 12 3.74 -15.97 -5.82
N THR A 13 4.65 -16.87 -6.18
CA THR A 13 5.90 -16.51 -6.84
C THR A 13 5.64 -15.75 -8.14
N ARG A 14 4.67 -16.22 -8.95
CA ARG A 14 4.31 -15.53 -10.19
C ARG A 14 3.73 -14.13 -9.93
N LEU A 15 2.89 -14.01 -8.92
CA LEU A 15 2.29 -12.72 -8.54
C LEU A 15 3.36 -11.76 -8.04
N TYR A 16 4.24 -12.21 -7.16
CA TYR A 16 5.27 -11.36 -6.59
C TYR A 16 6.29 -10.92 -7.63
N ASP A 17 6.80 -11.84 -8.45
CA ASP A 17 7.81 -11.53 -9.47
C ASP A 17 7.25 -10.70 -10.63
N GLY A 18 5.94 -10.62 -10.75
CA GLY A 18 5.28 -9.81 -11.77
C GLY A 18 4.81 -8.46 -11.22
N PRO A 19 3.47 -8.24 -11.16
CA PRO A 19 2.90 -6.93 -10.85
C PRO A 19 3.25 -6.40 -9.46
N MET A 20 3.22 -7.26 -8.45
CA MET A 20 3.43 -6.82 -7.05
C MET A 20 4.83 -6.29 -6.84
N ARG A 21 5.85 -6.99 -7.33
CA ARG A 21 7.24 -6.57 -7.22
C ARG A 21 7.47 -5.24 -7.92
N ARG A 22 6.95 -5.11 -9.14
CA ARG A 22 7.09 -3.85 -9.90
C ARG A 22 6.41 -2.70 -9.20
N MET A 23 5.23 -2.94 -8.64
CA MET A 23 4.48 -1.93 -7.91
C MET A 23 5.25 -1.48 -6.67
N LEU A 24 5.76 -2.42 -5.87
CA LEU A 24 6.54 -2.12 -4.68
C LEU A 24 7.84 -1.39 -5.03
N THR A 25 8.53 -1.82 -6.09
CA THR A 25 9.75 -1.16 -6.53
C THR A 25 9.49 0.30 -6.93
N ALA A 26 8.42 0.53 -7.68
CA ALA A 26 8.04 1.89 -8.10
C ALA A 26 7.67 2.74 -6.88
N LEU A 27 6.90 2.20 -5.97
CA LEU A 27 6.47 2.90 -4.76
C LEU A 27 7.66 3.26 -3.87
N CYS A 28 8.57 2.32 -3.63
CA CYS A 28 9.78 2.57 -2.84
C CYS A 28 10.69 3.60 -3.51
N GLY A 29 10.77 3.58 -4.85
CA GLY A 29 11.52 4.58 -5.60
C GLY A 29 10.97 5.98 -5.39
N LEU A 30 9.66 6.14 -5.44
CA LEU A 30 8.99 7.42 -5.21
C LEU A 30 9.18 7.89 -3.76
N LEU A 31 8.98 7.00 -2.80
CA LEU A 31 9.18 7.32 -1.39
C LEU A 31 10.61 7.72 -1.10
N GLY A 32 11.58 7.00 -1.64
CA GLY A 32 12.99 7.31 -1.45
C GLY A 32 13.36 8.67 -1.99
N ARG A 33 12.88 8.99 -3.19
CA ARG A 33 13.13 10.31 -3.79
C ARG A 33 12.50 11.43 -2.98
N TYR A 34 11.26 11.24 -2.56
CA TYR A 34 10.57 12.24 -1.75
C TYR A 34 11.28 12.47 -0.42
N ALA A 35 11.67 11.40 0.25
CA ALA A 35 12.27 11.46 1.58
C ALA A 35 13.77 11.73 1.58
N GLY A 36 14.44 11.72 0.42
CA GLY A 36 15.87 11.83 0.33
C GLY A 36 16.59 10.63 0.92
N ARG A 37 16.03 9.42 0.75
CA ARG A 37 16.55 8.19 1.31
C ARG A 37 16.74 7.14 0.22
N ASP A 38 17.59 6.16 0.54
CA ASP A 38 17.82 5.02 -0.35
C ASP A 38 16.51 4.22 -0.50
N PRO A 39 16.01 4.01 -1.74
CA PRO A 39 14.82 3.19 -1.95
C PRO A 39 14.96 1.75 -1.41
N GLU A 40 16.18 1.27 -1.24
CA GLU A 40 16.46 -0.07 -0.71
C GLU A 40 16.56 -0.10 0.82
N ALA A 41 16.51 1.05 1.48
CA ALA A 41 16.59 1.10 2.94
C ALA A 41 15.40 0.38 3.56
N SER A 42 15.63 -0.30 4.69
CA SER A 42 14.58 -1.08 5.35
C SER A 42 13.33 -0.27 5.66
N GLU A 43 13.51 0.95 6.17
CA GLU A 43 12.39 1.82 6.53
C GLU A 43 11.55 2.21 5.32
N VAL A 44 12.21 2.45 4.18
CA VAL A 44 11.52 2.79 2.94
C VAL A 44 10.72 1.60 2.43
N ARG A 45 11.34 0.42 2.42
CA ARG A 45 10.67 -0.81 1.97
C ARG A 45 9.49 -1.18 2.85
N LEU A 46 9.66 -1.11 4.18
CA LEU A 46 8.57 -1.39 5.12
C LEU A 46 7.44 -0.39 4.95
N THR A 47 7.76 0.88 4.79
CA THR A 47 6.76 1.92 4.54
C THR A 47 5.99 1.63 3.25
N GLY A 48 6.69 1.26 2.18
CA GLY A 48 6.05 0.89 0.92
C GLY A 48 5.07 -0.28 1.08
N ILE A 49 5.46 -1.29 1.85
CA ILE A 49 4.59 -2.44 2.12
C ILE A 49 3.33 -2.01 2.87
N THR A 50 3.47 -1.14 3.89
CA THR A 50 2.29 -0.67 4.64
C THR A 50 1.34 0.14 3.76
N LEU A 51 1.86 0.97 2.86
CA LEU A 51 1.03 1.75 1.96
C LEU A 51 0.27 0.87 0.97
N LEU A 52 0.95 -0.13 0.42
CA LEU A 52 0.29 -1.09 -0.45
C LEU A 52 -0.78 -1.86 0.31
N GLY A 53 -0.48 -2.26 1.54
CA GLY A 53 -1.43 -2.96 2.42
C GLY A 53 -2.69 -2.16 2.68
N GLN A 54 -2.58 -0.85 2.87
CA GLN A 54 -3.75 0.02 3.05
C GLN A 54 -4.69 -0.06 1.84
N ALA A 55 -4.13 -0.02 0.64
CA ALA A 55 -4.96 -0.10 -0.57
C ALA A 55 -5.58 -1.49 -0.73
N LEU A 56 -4.81 -2.54 -0.49
CA LEU A 56 -5.29 -3.93 -0.63
C LEU A 56 -6.35 -4.29 0.40
N ALA A 57 -6.32 -3.66 1.59
CA ALA A 57 -7.29 -3.93 2.65
C ALA A 57 -8.73 -3.72 2.18
N PHE A 58 -8.98 -2.72 1.33
CA PHE A 58 -10.32 -2.43 0.83
C PHE A 58 -10.84 -3.54 -0.09
N ARG A 59 -9.95 -4.28 -0.73
CA ARG A 59 -10.33 -5.44 -1.54
C ARG A 59 -10.42 -6.71 -0.70
N ALA A 60 -9.42 -6.95 0.16
CA ALA A 60 -9.35 -8.16 0.97
C ALA A 60 -10.45 -8.21 2.04
N ALA A 61 -10.78 -7.06 2.63
CA ALA A 61 -11.79 -6.95 3.67
C ALA A 61 -13.06 -6.24 3.17
N ARG A 62 -13.44 -6.48 1.91
CA ARG A 62 -14.54 -5.77 1.26
C ARG A 62 -15.85 -5.83 2.07
N ALA A 63 -16.20 -7.01 2.58
CA ALA A 63 -17.44 -7.16 3.33
C ALA A 63 -17.44 -6.30 4.61
N ALA A 64 -16.29 -6.23 5.30
CA ALA A 64 -16.15 -5.40 6.49
C ALA A 64 -16.25 -3.91 6.15
N VAL A 65 -15.68 -3.50 5.02
CA VAL A 65 -15.76 -2.11 4.57
C VAL A 65 -17.22 -1.73 4.30
N LEU A 66 -17.94 -2.56 3.56
CA LEU A 66 -19.35 -2.31 3.24
C LEU A 66 -20.18 -2.21 4.52
N ALA A 67 -19.98 -3.11 5.46
CA ALA A 67 -20.71 -3.12 6.73
C ALA A 67 -20.39 -1.88 7.57
N THR A 68 -19.10 -1.55 7.71
CA THR A 68 -18.66 -0.41 8.50
C THR A 68 -19.18 0.91 7.95
N MET A 69 -19.15 1.07 6.64
CA MET A 69 -19.57 2.29 5.97
C MET A 69 -21.07 2.33 5.70
N ARG A 70 -21.74 1.21 5.88
CA ARG A 70 -23.18 1.07 5.54
C ARG A 70 -23.43 1.35 4.06
N TRP A 71 -22.52 0.86 3.22
CA TRP A 71 -22.63 0.96 1.77
C TRP A 71 -23.18 -0.35 1.21
N GLU A 72 -23.98 -0.24 0.17
CA GLU A 72 -24.48 -1.41 -0.57
C GLU A 72 -23.46 -1.89 -1.60
N GLU A 73 -22.67 -0.96 -2.12
CA GLU A 73 -21.64 -1.26 -3.12
C GLU A 73 -20.50 -0.26 -3.03
N ILE A 74 -19.41 -0.57 -3.70
CA ILE A 74 -18.28 0.34 -3.86
C ILE A 74 -18.27 0.78 -5.33
N GLY A 75 -19.04 1.80 -5.63
CA GLY A 75 -19.06 2.41 -6.96
C GLY A 75 -18.12 3.60 -7.04
N ALA A 76 -18.27 4.41 -8.09
CA ALA A 76 -17.38 5.55 -8.31
C ALA A 76 -17.35 6.56 -7.17
N PRO A 77 -18.51 6.96 -6.58
CA PRO A 77 -18.48 7.91 -5.46
C PRO A 77 -17.75 7.35 -4.22
N GLU A 78 -17.96 6.08 -3.92
CA GLU A 78 -17.32 5.43 -2.78
C GLU A 78 -15.82 5.28 -3.00
N GLN A 79 -15.40 4.92 -4.22
CA GLN A 79 -13.98 4.82 -4.56
C GLN A 79 -13.28 6.17 -4.40
N GLU A 80 -13.95 7.26 -4.76
CA GLU A 80 -13.39 8.59 -4.62
C GLU A 80 -13.12 8.93 -3.16
N LYS A 81 -14.04 8.56 -2.27
CA LYS A 81 -13.85 8.75 -0.83
C LYS A 81 -12.70 7.93 -0.28
N ILE A 82 -12.59 6.67 -0.71
CA ILE A 82 -11.49 5.80 -0.32
C ILE A 82 -10.15 6.40 -0.78
N CYS A 83 -10.09 6.82 -2.05
CA CYS A 83 -8.88 7.40 -2.61
C CYS A 83 -8.47 8.69 -1.90
N ALA A 84 -9.42 9.52 -1.48
CA ALA A 84 -9.13 10.75 -0.75
C ALA A 84 -8.45 10.45 0.59
N VAL A 85 -8.95 9.45 1.33
CA VAL A 85 -8.35 9.04 2.60
C VAL A 85 -6.97 8.44 2.37
N LEU A 86 -6.83 7.57 1.36
CA LEU A 86 -5.54 6.97 1.04
C LEU A 86 -4.50 8.03 0.67
N ARG A 87 -4.88 9.01 -0.16
CA ARG A 87 -3.97 10.10 -0.52
C ARG A 87 -3.50 10.88 0.69
N ALA A 88 -4.41 11.19 1.61
CA ALA A 88 -4.07 11.91 2.84
C ALA A 88 -3.10 11.09 3.70
N ASN A 89 -3.36 9.79 3.84
CA ASN A 89 -2.51 8.89 4.61
C ASN A 89 -1.11 8.78 3.98
N VAL A 90 -1.05 8.62 2.66
CA VAL A 90 0.23 8.55 1.95
C VAL A 90 1.04 9.83 2.14
N ALA A 91 0.40 10.98 2.00
CA ALA A 91 1.07 12.27 2.18
C ALA A 91 1.64 12.41 3.59
N ALA A 92 0.86 12.05 4.61
CA ALA A 92 1.31 12.14 6.00
C ALA A 92 2.47 11.18 6.29
N ILE A 93 2.38 9.96 5.80
CA ILE A 93 3.42 8.94 6.00
C ILE A 93 4.72 9.33 5.28
N ALA A 94 4.61 9.80 4.04
CA ALA A 94 5.78 10.25 3.27
C ALA A 94 6.48 11.43 3.95
N LYS A 95 5.70 12.36 4.48
CA LYS A 95 6.23 13.50 5.23
C LYS A 95 6.98 13.05 6.48
N ALA A 96 6.40 12.12 7.24
CA ALA A 96 7.04 11.58 8.43
C ALA A 96 8.37 10.90 8.07
N LEU A 97 8.38 10.11 7.00
CA LEU A 97 9.58 9.44 6.53
C LEU A 97 10.68 10.45 6.15
N ALA A 98 10.31 11.54 5.50
CA ALA A 98 11.25 12.59 5.12
C ALA A 98 11.83 13.31 6.34
N GLU A 99 11.02 13.55 7.36
CA GLU A 99 11.47 14.19 8.59
C GLU A 99 12.43 13.31 9.38
N GLU A 100 12.20 12.00 9.41
CA GLU A 100 13.11 11.06 10.07
C GLU A 100 14.49 11.01 9.41
N ALA A 101 14.59 11.35 8.13
CA ALA A 101 15.85 11.36 7.42
C ALA A 101 16.73 12.58 7.73
N LYS A 102 16.16 13.62 8.34
CA LYS A 102 16.90 14.83 8.67
C LYS A 102 17.77 14.61 9.90
N PRO A 103 19.03 15.09 9.90
CA PRO A 103 19.91 14.98 11.05
C PRO A 103 19.42 15.82 12.24
#